data_f058020ece6d06dc6bfc7e1ecbdb5519
#
_entry.id   f058020ece6d06dc6bfc7e1ecbdb5519
#
_cell.length_a   1.000
_cell.length_b   1.000
_cell.length_c   1.000
_cell.angle_alpha   90.00
_cell.angle_beta   90.00
_cell.angle_gamma   90.00
#
_symmetry.space_group_name_H-M   'P 1'
#
loop_
_entity.id
_entity.type
_entity.pdbx_description
1 polymer ?
#
loop_
_entity_poly.entity_id
_entity_poly.type
_entity_poly.pdbx_seq_one_letter_code
_entity_poly.pdbx_strand_id
1 'polypeptide(L)'
;YYNGPHCGASAPDHHHFQGVPRSVMPLEISVDASLDSLLFGQDNTFLKEIAVHNDAALYHYDHFSTGIFVISSKSVESASFLFDRLLDAADIPEGDIEPRINLFSWWTADNYRTIVYFRRCHRSHHYFSDGPDHLTMSPGCADMGGV
;
A
#
# COMPACT_ATOMS: atom_id res chain seq x y z
N TYR A 1 3.52 -7.18 -6.07
CA TYR A 1 2.46 -6.76 -5.16
C TYR A 1 1.75 -7.94 -4.50
N TYR A 2 1.05 -7.67 -3.41
CA TYR A 2 0.30 -8.64 -2.64
C TYR A 2 -1.13 -8.13 -2.41
N ASN A 3 -2.11 -9.00 -2.60
CA ASN A 3 -3.49 -8.80 -2.20
C ASN A 3 -3.78 -9.65 -0.97
N GLY A 4 -4.16 -9.05 0.15
CA GLY A 4 -4.68 -9.79 1.29
C GLY A 4 -5.92 -10.61 0.93
N PRO A 5 -6.22 -11.70 1.67
CA PRO A 5 -7.32 -12.64 1.37
C PRO A 5 -8.67 -11.95 1.13
N HIS A 6 -8.97 -10.91 1.92
CA HIS A 6 -10.20 -10.12 1.79
C HIS A 6 -9.99 -8.76 1.11
N CYS A 7 -8.95 -8.66 0.26
CA CYS A 7 -8.54 -7.43 -0.43
C CYS A 7 -8.32 -7.60 -1.93
N GLY A 8 -9.06 -8.51 -2.55
CA GLY A 8 -8.99 -8.75 -3.99
C GLY A 8 -8.03 -9.85 -4.40
N ALA A 9 -7.62 -10.71 -3.47
CA ALA A 9 -6.88 -11.92 -3.80
C ALA A 9 -7.73 -12.84 -4.70
N SER A 10 -7.14 -13.31 -5.80
CA SER A 10 -7.78 -14.28 -6.69
C SER A 10 -7.80 -15.69 -6.12
N ALA A 11 -6.88 -15.98 -5.20
CA ALA A 11 -6.77 -17.23 -4.46
C ALA A 11 -6.55 -16.89 -2.97
N PRO A 12 -7.63 -16.69 -2.19
CA PRO A 12 -7.53 -16.22 -0.80
C PRO A 12 -7.08 -17.30 0.20
N ASP A 13 -6.97 -18.54 -0.23
CA ASP A 13 -6.61 -19.71 0.57
C ASP A 13 -5.09 -19.89 0.77
N HIS A 14 -4.29 -19.09 0.09
CA HIS A 14 -2.82 -19.09 0.25
C HIS A 14 -2.20 -17.74 -0.10
N HIS A 15 -1.04 -17.49 0.49
CA HIS A 15 -0.27 -16.28 0.17
C HIS A 15 0.33 -16.39 -1.23
N HIS A 16 0.13 -15.37 -2.06
CA HIS A 16 0.77 -15.27 -3.37
C HIS A 16 1.16 -13.83 -3.69
N PHE A 17 2.30 -13.70 -4.34
CA PHE A 17 2.82 -12.43 -4.82
C PHE A 17 2.78 -12.40 -6.34
N GLN A 18 2.54 -11.22 -6.88
CA GLN A 18 2.51 -11.00 -8.33
C GLN A 18 3.58 -9.98 -8.70
N GLY A 19 4.31 -10.26 -9.77
CA GLY A 19 5.32 -9.35 -10.33
C GLY A 19 4.78 -8.63 -11.56
N VAL A 20 5.11 -7.34 -11.67
CA VAL A 20 4.86 -6.52 -12.84
C VAL A 20 6.11 -5.70 -13.18
N PRO A 21 6.30 -5.27 -14.41
CA PRO A 21 7.37 -4.33 -14.73
C PRO A 21 7.25 -3.04 -13.91
N ARG A 22 8.39 -2.43 -13.61
CA ARG A 22 8.46 -1.12 -12.96
C ARG A 22 7.79 -0.03 -13.81
N SER A 23 7.30 1.01 -13.12
CA SER A 23 6.73 2.23 -13.73
C SER A 23 5.49 1.99 -14.58
N VAL A 24 4.76 0.90 -14.34
CA VAL A 24 3.46 0.65 -14.96
C VAL A 24 2.30 1.15 -14.10
N MET A 25 2.52 1.35 -12.81
CA MET A 25 1.49 1.80 -11.87
C MET A 25 1.63 3.30 -11.59
N PRO A 26 0.61 4.11 -11.89
CA PRO A 26 0.61 5.56 -11.59
C PRO A 26 0.93 5.88 -10.13
N LEU A 27 0.44 5.08 -9.18
CA LEU A 27 0.73 5.27 -7.76
C LEU A 27 2.22 5.09 -7.43
N GLU A 28 2.88 4.07 -8.00
CA GLU A 28 4.33 3.87 -7.86
C GLU A 28 5.10 5.11 -8.34
N ILE A 29 4.76 5.59 -9.53
CA ILE A 29 5.42 6.77 -10.15
C ILE A 29 5.23 8.01 -9.27
N SER A 30 4.03 8.23 -8.74
CA SER A 30 3.71 9.38 -7.91
C SER A 30 4.44 9.35 -6.56
N VAL A 31 4.53 8.18 -5.94
CA VAL A 31 5.28 8.00 -4.68
C VAL A 31 6.78 8.17 -4.90
N ASP A 32 7.32 7.60 -5.99
CA ASP A 32 8.73 7.77 -6.34
C ASP A 32 9.09 9.25 -6.51
N ALA A 33 8.31 9.98 -7.28
CA ALA A 33 8.53 11.41 -7.48
C ALA A 33 8.46 12.22 -6.18
N SER A 34 7.53 11.85 -5.28
CA SER A 34 7.39 12.52 -3.99
C SER A 34 8.57 12.25 -3.05
N LEU A 35 9.03 11.01 -2.96
CA LEU A 35 10.20 10.64 -2.17
C LEU A 35 11.49 11.26 -2.71
N ASP A 36 11.66 11.27 -4.03
CA ASP A 36 12.82 11.87 -4.67
C ASP A 36 12.86 13.39 -4.41
N SER A 37 11.72 14.08 -4.43
CA SER A 37 11.62 15.49 -4.07
C SER A 37 12.13 15.77 -2.65
N LEU A 38 11.78 14.92 -1.68
CA LEU A 38 12.30 15.03 -0.30
C LEU A 38 13.82 14.85 -0.25
N LEU A 39 14.38 13.89 -1.00
CA LEU A 39 15.82 13.66 -1.04
C LEU A 39 16.58 14.86 -1.61
N PHE A 40 15.99 15.63 -2.52
CA PHE A 40 16.54 16.86 -3.06
C PHE A 40 16.26 18.10 -2.21
N GLY A 41 15.72 17.93 -0.98
CA GLY A 41 15.43 19.02 -0.06
C GLY A 41 14.29 19.93 -0.49
N GLN A 42 13.39 19.43 -1.34
CA GLN A 42 12.19 20.15 -1.72
C GLN A 42 11.07 19.85 -0.72
N ASP A 43 10.29 20.87 -0.38
CA ASP A 43 9.09 20.68 0.45
C ASP A 43 8.10 19.78 -0.30
N ASN A 44 7.76 18.64 0.31
CA ASN A 44 6.72 17.76 -0.19
C ASN A 44 5.55 17.74 0.82
N THR A 45 4.45 18.38 0.46
CA THR A 45 3.27 18.48 1.34
C THR A 45 2.47 17.20 1.42
N PHE A 46 2.75 16.22 0.54
CA PHE A 46 2.00 14.97 0.47
C PHE A 46 2.55 13.86 1.35
N LEU A 47 3.85 13.92 1.68
CA LEU A 47 4.52 12.94 2.54
C LEU A 47 4.74 13.53 3.94
N LYS A 48 4.06 12.96 4.91
CA LYS A 48 4.24 13.27 6.33
C LYS A 48 5.00 12.13 6.99
N GLU A 49 6.23 12.39 7.45
CA GLU A 49 7.01 11.42 8.22
C GLU A 49 6.31 11.11 9.55
N ILE A 50 6.16 9.82 9.85
CA ILE A 50 5.51 9.31 11.06
C ILE A 50 6.52 8.68 12.00
N ALA A 51 7.47 7.92 11.44
CA ALA A 51 8.46 7.19 12.21
C ALA A 51 9.74 6.97 11.41
N VAL A 52 10.85 6.85 12.14
CA VAL A 52 12.16 6.51 11.57
C VAL A 52 12.74 5.36 12.39
N HIS A 53 13.37 4.40 11.72
CA HIS A 53 14.14 3.33 12.34
C HIS A 53 15.39 3.05 11.50
N ASN A 54 16.56 3.31 12.08
CA ASN A 54 17.86 3.19 11.40
C ASN A 54 17.88 3.94 10.05
N ASP A 55 17.95 3.19 8.95
CA ASP A 55 17.99 3.68 7.57
C ASP A 55 16.61 3.65 6.87
N ALA A 56 15.54 3.41 7.63
CA ALA A 56 14.18 3.38 7.15
C ALA A 56 13.34 4.53 7.70
N ALA A 57 12.44 5.04 6.87
CA ALA A 57 11.42 6.01 7.27
C ALA A 57 10.03 5.54 6.82
N LEU A 58 9.04 5.79 7.66
CA LEU A 58 7.63 5.55 7.43
C LEU A 58 6.93 6.89 7.24
N TYR A 59 6.19 7.01 6.15
CA TYR A 59 5.43 8.20 5.81
C TYR A 59 3.94 7.88 5.69
N HIS A 60 3.09 8.85 6.03
CA HIS A 60 1.71 8.92 5.56
C HIS A 60 1.70 9.73 4.25
N TYR A 61 1.04 9.22 3.21
CA TYR A 61 0.96 9.85 1.90
C TYR A 61 -0.47 10.28 1.60
N ASP A 62 -0.68 11.60 1.54
CA ASP A 62 -2.01 12.22 1.44
C ASP A 62 -2.47 12.54 0.00
N HIS A 63 -1.61 12.33 -0.99
CA HIS A 63 -1.93 12.65 -2.40
C HIS A 63 -2.79 11.58 -3.10
N PHE A 64 -3.46 10.75 -2.32
CA PHE A 64 -4.35 9.71 -2.83
C PHE A 64 -5.72 9.82 -2.17
N SER A 65 -6.78 9.33 -2.82
CA SER A 65 -8.18 9.45 -2.33
C SER A 65 -8.41 8.87 -0.93
N THR A 66 -7.53 7.97 -0.51
CA THR A 66 -7.45 7.44 0.86
C THR A 66 -5.99 7.47 1.27
N GLY A 67 -5.71 7.82 2.53
CA GLY A 67 -4.35 7.82 3.05
C GLY A 67 -3.72 6.44 2.92
N ILE A 68 -2.50 6.41 2.46
CA ILE A 68 -1.66 5.22 2.37
C ILE A 68 -0.37 5.44 3.14
N PHE A 69 0.27 4.34 3.52
CA PHE A 69 1.57 4.39 4.19
C PHE A 69 2.67 4.01 3.21
N VAL A 70 3.79 4.70 3.31
CA VAL A 70 4.97 4.47 2.47
C VAL A 70 6.17 4.21 3.36
N ILE A 71 6.85 3.10 3.17
CA ILE A 71 8.13 2.79 3.79
C ILE A 71 9.22 2.96 2.74
N SER A 72 10.25 3.73 3.06
CA SER A 72 11.48 3.85 2.27
C SER A 72 12.66 3.45 3.13
N SER A 73 13.51 2.53 2.67
CA SER A 73 14.62 1.98 3.45
C SER A 73 15.77 1.52 2.57
N LYS A 74 16.99 1.57 3.11
CA LYS A 74 18.19 1.00 2.47
C LYS A 74 18.37 -0.48 2.79
N SER A 75 17.72 -1.00 3.84
CA SER A 75 17.83 -2.40 4.25
C SER A 75 16.45 -3.06 4.40
N VAL A 76 16.39 -4.35 4.12
CA VAL A 76 15.17 -5.17 4.31
C VAL A 76 14.80 -5.24 5.79
N GLU A 77 15.79 -5.35 6.67
CA GLU A 77 15.62 -5.49 8.11
C GLU A 77 14.90 -4.26 8.70
N SER A 78 15.37 -3.06 8.33
CA SER A 78 14.75 -1.81 8.79
C SER A 78 13.36 -1.59 8.20
N ALA A 79 13.17 -1.97 6.93
CA ALA A 79 11.86 -1.93 6.28
C ALA A 79 10.86 -2.87 6.97
N SER A 80 11.30 -4.12 7.24
CA SER A 80 10.46 -5.13 7.93
C SER A 80 10.09 -4.67 9.34
N PHE A 81 11.04 -4.10 10.09
CA PHE A 81 10.75 -3.56 11.42
C PHE A 81 9.62 -2.52 11.38
N LEU A 82 9.68 -1.54 10.49
CA LEU A 82 8.62 -0.52 10.37
C LEU A 82 7.31 -1.11 9.86
N PHE A 83 7.37 -2.09 8.97
CA PHE A 83 6.19 -2.80 8.48
C PHE A 83 5.50 -3.58 9.61
N ASP A 84 6.24 -4.34 10.40
CA ASP A 84 5.69 -5.09 11.55
C ASP A 84 5.05 -4.14 12.57
N ARG A 85 5.71 -3.01 12.88
CA ARG A 85 5.14 -1.99 13.77
C ARG A 85 3.85 -1.37 13.23
N LEU A 86 3.77 -1.20 11.92
CA LEU A 86 2.56 -0.71 11.25
C LEU A 86 1.43 -1.74 11.33
N LEU A 87 1.74 -3.03 11.14
CA LEU A 87 0.77 -4.12 11.29
C LEU A 87 0.30 -4.29 12.74
N ASP A 88 1.21 -4.19 13.72
CA ASP A 88 0.87 -4.23 15.15
C ASP A 88 -0.12 -3.13 15.57
N ALA A 89 -0.07 -1.99 14.88
CA ALA A 89 -0.98 -0.88 15.12
C ALA A 89 -2.30 -0.98 14.35
N ALA A 90 -2.43 -1.95 13.46
CA ALA A 90 -3.60 -2.14 12.63
C ALA A 90 -4.64 -3.05 13.30
N ASP A 91 -5.91 -2.70 13.15
CA ASP A 91 -7.00 -3.57 13.57
C ASP A 91 -7.14 -4.76 12.62
N ILE A 92 -7.25 -5.97 13.18
CA ILE A 92 -7.64 -7.16 12.44
C ILE A 92 -9.14 -7.35 12.62
N PRO A 93 -9.94 -7.26 11.56
CA PRO A 93 -11.38 -7.45 11.65
C PRO A 93 -11.74 -8.86 12.17
N GLU A 94 -12.84 -8.97 12.90
CA GLU A 94 -13.32 -10.26 13.39
C GLU A 94 -13.49 -11.27 12.26
N GLY A 95 -12.90 -12.45 12.43
CA GLY A 95 -12.90 -13.53 11.44
C GLY A 95 -11.81 -13.44 10.36
N ASP A 96 -11.02 -12.37 10.34
CA ASP A 96 -9.85 -12.25 9.46
C ASP A 96 -8.59 -12.78 10.20
N ILE A 97 -7.63 -13.29 9.43
CA ILE A 97 -6.36 -13.81 9.97
C ILE A 97 -5.24 -12.76 9.94
N GLU A 98 -5.46 -11.68 9.20
CA GLU A 98 -4.51 -10.58 9.02
C GLU A 98 -5.28 -9.26 8.79
N PRO A 99 -4.64 -8.10 8.96
CA PRO A 99 -5.22 -6.82 8.55
C PRO A 99 -5.57 -6.82 7.06
N ARG A 100 -6.65 -6.13 6.70
CA ARG A 100 -7.03 -6.00 5.28
C ARG A 100 -6.11 -5.04 4.57
N ILE A 101 -5.13 -5.59 3.86
CA ILE A 101 -4.07 -4.83 3.19
C ILE A 101 -3.91 -5.19 1.72
N ASN A 102 -3.45 -4.20 0.96
CA ASN A 102 -2.78 -4.39 -0.31
C ASN A 102 -1.35 -3.82 -0.19
N LEU A 103 -0.38 -4.51 -0.77
CA LEU A 103 1.02 -4.11 -0.72
C LEU A 103 1.59 -3.97 -2.12
N PHE A 104 2.43 -2.96 -2.28
CA PHE A 104 3.30 -2.79 -3.45
C PHE A 104 4.72 -2.62 -2.95
N SER A 105 5.65 -3.43 -3.44
CA SER A 105 7.04 -3.28 -3.06
C SER A 105 7.92 -3.31 -4.30
N TRP A 106 8.92 -2.46 -4.32
CA TRP A 106 9.91 -2.39 -5.38
C TRP A 106 11.26 -1.92 -4.85
N TRP A 107 12.28 -2.17 -5.63
CA TRP A 107 13.63 -1.71 -5.38
C TRP A 107 14.01 -0.62 -6.38
N THR A 108 14.59 0.48 -5.87
CA THR A 108 15.29 1.49 -6.67
C THR A 108 16.79 1.23 -6.60
N ALA A 109 17.63 2.08 -7.20
CA ALA A 109 19.08 1.90 -7.14
C ALA A 109 19.62 1.81 -5.69
N ASP A 110 18.98 2.50 -4.73
CA ASP A 110 19.50 2.67 -3.38
C ASP A 110 18.49 2.36 -2.27
N ASN A 111 17.22 2.13 -2.58
CA ASN A 111 16.18 1.98 -1.57
C ASN A 111 15.14 0.92 -1.91
N TYR A 112 14.72 0.17 -0.89
CA TYR A 112 13.44 -0.55 -0.87
C TYR A 112 12.32 0.46 -0.64
N ARG A 113 11.26 0.35 -1.41
CA ARG A 113 10.05 1.16 -1.26
C ARG A 113 8.85 0.22 -1.16
N THR A 114 8.02 0.46 -0.16
CA THR A 114 6.81 -0.34 0.07
C THR A 114 5.64 0.59 0.35
N ILE A 115 4.58 0.44 -0.42
CA ILE A 115 3.29 1.07 -0.14
C ILE A 115 2.42 0.06 0.59
N VAL A 116 1.84 0.49 1.71
CA VAL A 116 0.86 -0.28 2.48
C VAL A 116 -0.48 0.44 2.40
N TYR A 117 -1.46 -0.25 1.87
CA TYR A 117 -2.82 0.24 1.72
C TYR A 117 -3.75 -0.54 2.64
N PHE A 118 -4.27 0.08 3.69
CA PHE A 118 -5.28 -0.51 4.56
C PHE A 118 -6.68 -0.35 3.98
N ARG A 119 -7.46 -1.41 4.02
CA ARG A 119 -8.82 -1.44 3.47
C ARG A 119 -9.86 -1.73 4.56
N ARG A 120 -11.00 -1.05 4.47
CA ARG A 120 -12.16 -1.38 5.31
C ARG A 120 -12.88 -2.63 4.82
N CYS A 121 -12.97 -2.80 3.50
CA CYS A 121 -13.61 -3.94 2.84
C CYS A 121 -13.06 -4.10 1.42
N HIS A 122 -13.19 -5.29 0.87
CA HIS A 122 -12.85 -5.57 -0.53
C HIS A 122 -13.85 -4.90 -1.48
N ARG A 123 -15.14 -5.10 -1.22
CA ARG A 123 -16.24 -4.60 -2.05
C ARG A 123 -17.07 -3.63 -1.24
N SER A 124 -17.46 -2.52 -1.85
CA SER A 124 -18.35 -1.55 -1.22
C SER A 124 -19.79 -2.12 -1.12
N HIS A 125 -20.63 -1.46 -0.33
CA HIS A 125 -22.06 -1.82 -0.25
C HIS A 125 -22.76 -1.72 -1.61
N HIS A 126 -22.29 -0.87 -2.52
CA HIS A 126 -22.81 -0.76 -3.88
C HIS A 126 -22.65 -2.04 -4.70
N TYR A 127 -21.64 -2.86 -4.41
CA TYR A 127 -21.46 -4.16 -5.06
C TYR A 127 -22.61 -5.13 -4.74
N PHE A 128 -23.20 -5.01 -3.54
CA PHE A 128 -24.23 -5.89 -3.04
C PHE A 128 -25.65 -5.30 -3.17
N SER A 129 -25.78 -4.10 -3.76
CA SER A 129 -27.09 -3.46 -3.96
C SER A 129 -27.78 -4.01 -5.21
N ASP A 130 -29.10 -4.11 -5.17
CA ASP A 130 -29.93 -4.52 -6.32
C ASP A 130 -30.51 -3.30 -7.07
N GLY A 131 -30.10 -2.08 -6.72
CA GLY A 131 -30.65 -0.83 -7.23
C GLY A 131 -29.79 -0.12 -8.28
N PRO A 132 -30.18 1.10 -8.65
CA PRO A 132 -29.43 1.92 -9.63
C PRO A 132 -28.02 2.28 -9.18
N ASP A 133 -27.71 2.13 -7.89
CA ASP A 133 -26.38 2.37 -7.31
C ASP A 133 -25.49 1.12 -7.36
N HIS A 134 -25.91 0.05 -8.03
CA HIS A 134 -25.10 -1.16 -8.17
C HIS A 134 -23.81 -0.91 -8.95
N LEU A 135 -22.68 -1.31 -8.37
CA LEU A 135 -21.36 -1.23 -8.98
C LEU A 135 -20.63 -2.57 -8.91
N THR A 136 -20.34 -3.16 -10.05
CA THR A 136 -19.60 -4.43 -10.16
C THR A 136 -18.09 -4.27 -9.97
N MET A 137 -17.65 -3.42 -9.05
CA MET A 137 -16.24 -3.18 -8.77
C MET A 137 -15.71 -4.11 -7.68
N SER A 138 -14.63 -4.81 -7.98
CA SER A 138 -13.95 -5.74 -7.07
C SER A 138 -12.44 -5.45 -7.10
N PRO A 139 -12.01 -4.28 -6.57
CA PRO A 139 -10.65 -3.79 -6.80
C PRO A 139 -9.60 -4.58 -6.03
N GLY A 140 -8.54 -4.96 -6.72
CA GLY A 140 -7.30 -5.50 -6.17
C GLY A 140 -6.16 -4.47 -6.24
N CYS A 141 -4.91 -4.94 -6.09
CA CYS A 141 -3.73 -4.07 -6.14
C CYS A 141 -3.60 -3.30 -7.46
N ALA A 142 -3.81 -3.94 -8.60
CA ALA A 142 -3.69 -3.26 -9.89
C ALA A 142 -4.59 -2.04 -9.95
N ASP A 143 -5.89 -2.20 -9.63
CA ASP A 143 -6.86 -1.10 -9.59
C ASP A 143 -6.46 -0.02 -8.57
N MET A 144 -5.94 -0.44 -7.40
CA MET A 144 -5.46 0.49 -6.37
C MET A 144 -4.18 1.21 -6.81
N GLY A 145 -3.38 0.60 -7.66
CA GLY A 145 -2.19 1.20 -8.29
C GLY A 145 -2.52 2.17 -9.43
N GLY A 146 -3.77 2.20 -9.88
CA GLY A 146 -4.25 3.07 -10.95
C GLY A 146 -4.14 2.47 -12.36
N VAL A 147 -4.17 1.14 -12.48
CA VAL A 147 -4.10 0.41 -13.77
C VAL A 147 -5.48 -0.09 -14.16
#